data_27356f348d8b5bafcb4157aa3b1ea7b2
#
_entry.id   27356f348d8b5bafcb4157aa3b1ea7b2
#
_cell.length_a   1.000
_cell.length_b   1.000
_cell.length_c   1.000
_cell.angle_alpha   90.00
_cell.angle_beta   90.00
_cell.angle_gamma   90.00
#
_symmetry.space_group_name_H-M   'P 1'
#
loop_
_entity.id
_entity.type
_entity.pdbx_description
1 polymer ?
#
loop_
_entity_poly.entity_id
_entity_poly.type
_entity_poly.pdbx_seq_one_letter_code
_entity_poly.pdbx_strand_id
1 'polypeptide(L)'
;MDTADDRPLRVRFAPSPTGSLHVGGARTALFNWLAARHAGGTFILRMEDTDRERSTPESEAEILRVLRWMGLDWDEGPFRQSERDAIYRDCIDKLKAAGAVYAAWETAEELDAMRAEARANKRAPVVRGRRDYTPEEIAAFGAEGRTAVWRFAVPLPGETVIDDMVRGTVTFDHAQIEDFVVARSDGTPTYNLAAAVDDMLMEVTRVIRGEDHISNTPKQMLVIRALGGEPPQYAHVPLILGTDKKRLSKRHGAASVEELEADGFLPQPVRNALVLLGWSYDDKTTTFTIEELIERFDVSRVSKSPAVFDLKKLEVMSGRYLRAMDPGEFADALVAYLESTGYFEGKDPQAPELARRTAPLVQRKLSRLSEYDRLAGWLFRPLQFDPEALAVLEEDVKKSIQCIGGGLGRLEVLDEFTSDAIKDALSDQLHIQGLTAREFLEPQRIAVTGQPISTGIYESLELLGQEESVARYRSTLGRLAESWQGGEA
;
A
#
# COMPACT_ATOMS: atom_id res chain seq x y z
N MET A 1 7.84 -30.67 -20.12
CA MET A 1 6.90 -31.63 -19.55
C MET A 1 6.46 -31.05 -18.23
N ASP A 2 5.30 -30.46 -18.20
CA ASP A 2 4.69 -29.97 -16.96
C ASP A 2 4.36 -31.18 -16.08
N THR A 3 5.13 -31.39 -15.04
CA THR A 3 4.65 -32.15 -13.89
C THR A 3 3.72 -31.21 -13.14
N ALA A 4 2.49 -31.08 -13.65
CA ALA A 4 1.44 -30.41 -12.89
C ALA A 4 1.31 -31.16 -11.57
N ASP A 5 1.61 -30.50 -10.47
CA ASP A 5 1.31 -31.01 -9.14
C ASP A 5 -0.24 -31.12 -9.08
N ASP A 6 -0.78 -32.34 -9.07
CA ASP A 6 -2.23 -32.59 -9.06
C ASP A 6 -2.90 -32.13 -7.73
N ARG A 7 -2.11 -31.67 -6.75
CA ARG A 7 -2.63 -31.16 -5.49
C ARG A 7 -3.32 -29.81 -5.70
N PRO A 8 -4.44 -29.53 -4.99
CA PRO A 8 -5.07 -28.21 -4.99
C PRO A 8 -4.06 -27.11 -4.68
N LEU A 9 -4.16 -25.98 -5.35
CA LEU A 9 -3.26 -24.84 -5.10
C LEU A 9 -3.46 -24.32 -3.67
N ARG A 10 -2.39 -24.32 -2.89
CA ARG A 10 -2.31 -23.72 -1.55
C ARG A 10 -1.17 -22.74 -1.52
N VAL A 11 -1.49 -21.47 -1.32
CA VAL A 11 -0.54 -20.37 -1.25
C VAL A 11 -0.67 -19.65 0.09
N ARG A 12 0.32 -18.86 0.44
CA ARG A 12 0.29 -18.12 1.71
C ARG A 12 0.87 -16.71 1.56
N PHE A 13 0.29 -15.79 2.32
CA PHE A 13 0.94 -14.54 2.66
C PHE A 13 1.48 -14.64 4.09
N ALA A 14 2.76 -14.35 4.26
CA ALA A 14 3.48 -14.58 5.51
C ALA A 14 4.22 -13.32 5.96
N PRO A 15 3.49 -12.26 6.39
CA PRO A 15 4.12 -11.01 6.85
C PRO A 15 4.72 -11.15 8.24
N SER A 16 5.82 -10.43 8.50
CA SER A 16 6.31 -10.16 9.85
C SER A 16 5.64 -8.90 10.38
N PRO A 17 4.95 -8.92 11.55
CA PRO A 17 4.21 -7.78 12.09
C PRO A 17 5.15 -6.79 12.81
N THR A 18 6.10 -6.21 12.06
CA THR A 18 7.14 -5.29 12.57
C THR A 18 6.93 -3.85 12.13
N GLY A 19 5.75 -3.51 11.63
CA GLY A 19 5.35 -2.18 11.16
C GLY A 19 4.24 -2.24 10.12
N SER A 20 3.97 -1.09 9.46
CA SER A 20 2.93 -0.94 8.45
C SER A 20 3.16 -1.83 7.22
N LEU A 21 2.09 -2.28 6.58
CA LEU A 21 2.17 -3.08 5.36
C LEU A 21 2.59 -2.23 4.16
N HIS A 22 3.84 -2.32 3.78
CA HIS A 22 4.35 -1.57 2.64
C HIS A 22 3.84 -2.13 1.29
N VAL A 23 3.87 -1.28 0.26
CA VAL A 23 3.40 -1.56 -1.10
C VAL A 23 3.91 -2.91 -1.65
N GLY A 24 5.17 -3.28 -1.36
CA GLY A 24 5.75 -4.56 -1.81
C GLY A 24 5.14 -5.79 -1.13
N GLY A 25 4.87 -5.69 0.18
CA GLY A 25 4.15 -6.73 0.93
C GLY A 25 2.72 -6.88 0.43
N ALA A 26 2.01 -5.77 0.26
CA ALA A 26 0.64 -5.73 -0.25
C ALA A 26 0.51 -6.33 -1.66
N ARG A 27 1.47 -6.03 -2.57
CA ARG A 27 1.53 -6.68 -3.89
C ARG A 27 1.73 -8.20 -3.76
N THR A 28 2.60 -8.62 -2.85
CA THR A 28 2.83 -10.06 -2.63
C THR A 28 1.58 -10.75 -2.09
N ALA A 29 0.86 -10.12 -1.14
CA ALA A 29 -0.43 -10.59 -0.66
C ALA A 29 -1.45 -10.71 -1.80
N LEU A 30 -1.59 -9.66 -2.62
CA LEU A 30 -2.50 -9.62 -3.76
C LEU A 30 -2.19 -10.71 -4.79
N PHE A 31 -0.92 -10.96 -5.11
CA PHE A 31 -0.53 -12.00 -6.07
C PHE A 31 -0.85 -13.41 -5.55
N ASN A 32 -0.62 -13.68 -4.27
CA ASN A 32 -1.02 -14.94 -3.65
C ASN A 32 -2.54 -15.10 -3.66
N TRP A 33 -3.27 -14.05 -3.27
CA TRP A 33 -4.73 -14.05 -3.25
C TRP A 33 -5.31 -14.29 -4.65
N LEU A 34 -4.83 -13.56 -5.66
CA LEU A 34 -5.26 -13.74 -7.05
C LEU A 34 -4.97 -15.14 -7.56
N ALA A 35 -3.80 -15.70 -7.28
CA ALA A 35 -3.45 -17.06 -7.68
C ALA A 35 -4.39 -18.08 -7.04
N ALA A 36 -4.70 -17.93 -5.74
CA ALA A 36 -5.65 -18.80 -5.06
C ALA A 36 -7.05 -18.68 -5.66
N ARG A 37 -7.57 -17.46 -5.81
CA ARG A 37 -8.93 -17.24 -6.35
C ARG A 37 -9.06 -17.70 -7.80
N HIS A 38 -8.03 -17.49 -8.64
CA HIS A 38 -7.99 -17.97 -10.03
C HIS A 38 -8.08 -19.50 -10.13
N ALA A 39 -7.37 -20.20 -9.27
CA ALA A 39 -7.30 -21.67 -9.29
C ALA A 39 -8.40 -22.36 -8.44
N GLY A 40 -9.27 -21.61 -7.77
CA GLY A 40 -10.18 -22.18 -6.76
C GLY A 40 -9.43 -22.84 -5.59
N GLY A 41 -8.23 -22.35 -5.29
CA GLY A 41 -7.34 -22.85 -4.24
C GLY A 41 -7.51 -22.16 -2.91
N THR A 42 -6.57 -22.40 -1.99
CA THR A 42 -6.56 -21.89 -0.60
C THR A 42 -5.54 -20.78 -0.42
N PHE A 43 -5.96 -19.67 0.15
CA PHE A 43 -5.09 -18.57 0.58
C PHE A 43 -4.93 -18.57 2.11
N ILE A 44 -3.72 -18.83 2.58
CA ILE A 44 -3.36 -18.94 4.00
C ILE A 44 -2.75 -17.61 4.46
N LEU A 45 -3.16 -17.14 5.63
CA LEU A 45 -2.49 -16.02 6.31
C LEU A 45 -1.68 -16.55 7.49
N ARG A 46 -0.36 -16.23 7.52
CA ARG A 46 0.55 -16.63 8.58
C ARG A 46 1.39 -15.43 9.05
N MET A 47 1.34 -15.10 10.33
CA MET A 47 2.19 -14.08 10.95
C MET A 47 3.55 -14.69 11.30
N GLU A 48 4.62 -14.13 10.73
CA GLU A 48 6.00 -14.54 11.05
C GLU A 48 6.54 -13.63 12.17
N ASP A 49 6.08 -13.89 13.38
CA ASP A 49 6.33 -13.13 14.61
C ASP A 49 7.39 -13.77 15.52
N THR A 50 8.33 -14.51 14.93
CA THR A 50 9.46 -15.12 15.66
C THR A 50 10.43 -14.12 16.26
N ASP A 51 10.45 -12.88 15.79
CA ASP A 51 11.14 -11.74 16.40
C ASP A 51 10.19 -11.02 17.37
N ARG A 52 10.14 -11.52 18.59
CA ARG A 52 9.21 -11.04 19.63
C ARG A 52 9.45 -9.61 20.07
N GLU A 53 10.67 -9.07 19.89
CA GLU A 53 11.00 -7.70 20.27
C GLU A 53 10.43 -6.68 19.28
N ARG A 54 10.38 -7.02 17.99
CA ARG A 54 9.90 -6.13 16.93
C ARG A 54 8.46 -6.41 16.50
N SER A 55 7.91 -7.55 16.83
CA SER A 55 6.53 -7.92 16.51
C SER A 55 5.56 -7.37 17.55
N THR A 56 4.57 -6.58 17.12
CA THR A 56 3.60 -5.98 18.02
C THR A 56 2.16 -6.32 17.62
N PRO A 57 1.23 -6.43 18.60
CA PRO A 57 -0.19 -6.67 18.34
C PRO A 57 -0.81 -5.56 17.46
N GLU A 58 -0.33 -4.32 17.61
CA GLU A 58 -0.81 -3.17 16.83
C GLU A 58 -0.44 -3.32 15.35
N SER A 59 0.81 -3.74 15.06
CA SER A 59 1.25 -4.00 13.68
C SER A 59 0.50 -5.17 13.04
N GLU A 60 0.20 -6.22 13.82
CA GLU A 60 -0.63 -7.33 13.35
C GLU A 60 -2.05 -6.86 13.03
N ALA A 61 -2.70 -6.14 13.96
CA ALA A 61 -4.05 -5.60 13.78
C ALA A 61 -4.12 -4.71 12.53
N GLU A 62 -3.09 -3.89 12.30
CA GLU A 62 -2.97 -3.02 11.13
C GLU A 62 -2.86 -3.82 9.82
N ILE A 63 -2.02 -4.84 9.77
CA ILE A 63 -1.92 -5.74 8.60
C ILE A 63 -3.28 -6.37 8.29
N LEU A 64 -3.99 -6.89 9.31
CA LEU A 64 -5.31 -7.50 9.14
C LEU A 64 -6.34 -6.49 8.64
N ARG A 65 -6.30 -5.26 9.15
CA ARG A 65 -7.18 -4.18 8.74
C ARG A 65 -6.94 -3.81 7.27
N VAL A 66 -5.68 -3.62 6.88
CA VAL A 66 -5.30 -3.26 5.51
C VAL A 66 -5.66 -4.36 4.51
N LEU A 67 -5.45 -5.64 4.85
CA LEU A 67 -5.86 -6.74 3.99
C LEU A 67 -7.38 -6.75 3.75
N ARG A 68 -8.19 -6.52 4.82
CA ARG A 68 -9.66 -6.40 4.69
C ARG A 68 -10.05 -5.19 3.85
N TRP A 69 -9.42 -4.04 4.07
CA TRP A 69 -9.66 -2.85 3.25
C TRP A 69 -9.35 -3.09 1.78
N MET A 70 -8.28 -3.83 1.49
CA MET A 70 -7.97 -4.26 0.12
C MET A 70 -8.92 -5.34 -0.42
N GLY A 71 -9.84 -5.89 0.39
CA GLY A 71 -10.72 -7.00 0.02
C GLY A 71 -9.98 -8.32 -0.20
N LEU A 72 -8.86 -8.52 0.50
CA LEU A 72 -8.07 -9.75 0.46
C LEU A 72 -8.41 -10.63 1.67
N ASP A 73 -9.50 -11.36 1.57
CA ASP A 73 -9.94 -12.36 2.54
C ASP A 73 -9.06 -13.61 2.47
N TRP A 74 -8.85 -14.25 3.61
CA TRP A 74 -8.08 -15.50 3.70
C TRP A 74 -8.98 -16.66 4.12
N ASP A 75 -8.62 -17.85 3.66
CA ASP A 75 -9.38 -19.06 3.90
C ASP A 75 -8.96 -19.75 5.20
N GLU A 76 -7.65 -19.67 5.55
CA GLU A 76 -7.10 -20.27 6.75
C GLU A 76 -6.19 -19.27 7.51
N GLY A 77 -6.25 -19.29 8.83
CA GLY A 77 -5.46 -18.39 9.69
C GLY A 77 -6.25 -17.21 10.23
N PRO A 78 -5.59 -16.16 10.78
CA PRO A 78 -4.13 -16.02 10.84
C PRO A 78 -3.49 -17.02 11.80
N PHE A 79 -2.49 -17.75 11.32
CA PHE A 79 -1.61 -18.56 12.15
C PHE A 79 -0.45 -17.70 12.65
N ARG A 80 -0.02 -17.88 13.91
CA ARG A 80 1.14 -17.18 14.48
C ARG A 80 2.26 -18.14 14.73
N GLN A 81 3.47 -17.83 14.26
CA GLN A 81 4.64 -18.68 14.48
C GLN A 81 5.02 -18.76 15.95
N SER A 82 4.80 -17.69 16.73
CA SER A 82 5.02 -17.68 18.18
C SER A 82 4.17 -18.68 18.96
N GLU A 83 3.06 -19.16 18.41
CA GLU A 83 2.17 -20.15 19.01
C GLU A 83 2.54 -21.59 18.62
N ARG A 84 3.57 -21.79 17.80
CA ARG A 84 3.94 -23.08 17.18
C ARG A 84 5.26 -23.67 17.69
N ASP A 85 5.82 -23.14 18.79
CA ASP A 85 7.11 -23.56 19.36
C ASP A 85 7.24 -25.08 19.56
N ALA A 86 6.18 -25.76 20.00
CA ALA A 86 6.19 -27.21 20.21
C ALA A 86 6.39 -27.97 18.89
N ILE A 87 5.80 -27.52 17.80
CA ILE A 87 5.91 -28.10 16.46
C ILE A 87 7.35 -27.94 15.95
N TYR A 88 7.92 -26.76 16.14
CA TYR A 88 9.30 -26.52 15.70
C TYR A 88 10.31 -27.36 16.48
N ARG A 89 10.12 -27.52 17.80
CA ARG A 89 10.97 -28.41 18.63
C ARG A 89 10.91 -29.86 18.18
N ASP A 90 9.73 -30.39 17.90
CA ASP A 90 9.55 -31.74 17.36
C ASP A 90 10.29 -31.92 16.02
N CYS A 91 10.20 -30.94 15.13
CA CYS A 91 10.93 -30.96 13.86
C CYS A 91 12.45 -30.85 14.05
N ILE A 92 12.91 -30.02 14.99
CA ILE A 92 14.35 -29.96 15.32
C ILE A 92 14.82 -31.29 15.85
N ASP A 93 14.07 -31.97 16.71
CA ASP A 93 14.48 -33.29 17.26
C ASP A 93 14.46 -34.37 16.18
N LYS A 94 13.55 -34.34 15.22
CA LYS A 94 13.58 -35.19 14.03
C LYS A 94 14.83 -34.94 13.19
N LEU A 95 15.24 -33.69 12.98
CA LEU A 95 16.42 -33.31 12.25
C LEU A 95 17.72 -33.78 12.98
N LYS A 96 17.72 -33.70 14.34
CA LYS A 96 18.82 -34.25 15.15
C LYS A 96 18.92 -35.77 15.00
N ALA A 97 17.80 -36.47 15.11
CA ALA A 97 17.74 -37.92 14.96
C ALA A 97 18.20 -38.41 13.57
N ALA A 98 17.92 -37.61 12.54
CA ALA A 98 18.37 -37.87 11.17
C ALA A 98 19.84 -37.46 10.90
N GLY A 99 20.52 -36.86 11.88
CA GLY A 99 21.89 -36.34 11.71
C GLY A 99 21.98 -35.14 10.75
N ALA A 100 20.86 -34.50 10.44
CA ALA A 100 20.79 -33.36 9.53
C ALA A 100 21.17 -32.01 10.21
N VAL A 101 21.21 -32.00 11.53
CA VAL A 101 21.66 -30.83 12.33
C VAL A 101 22.69 -31.27 13.39
N TYR A 102 23.55 -30.34 13.77
CA TYR A 102 24.56 -30.54 14.79
C TYR A 102 24.68 -29.33 15.72
N ALA A 103 25.20 -29.57 16.93
CA ALA A 103 25.48 -28.51 17.89
C ALA A 103 26.75 -27.75 17.50
N ALA A 104 26.68 -26.46 17.33
CA ALA A 104 27.78 -25.57 16.98
C ALA A 104 28.08 -24.64 18.17
N TRP A 105 29.34 -24.58 18.55
CA TRP A 105 29.82 -23.93 19.76
C TRP A 105 30.65 -22.66 19.48
N GLU A 106 30.89 -22.36 18.21
CA GLU A 106 31.68 -21.21 17.79
C GLU A 106 31.07 -19.89 18.27
N THR A 107 31.92 -19.02 18.82
CA THR A 107 31.50 -17.64 19.19
C THR A 107 31.37 -16.74 17.96
N ALA A 108 30.78 -15.57 18.13
CA ALA A 108 30.66 -14.59 17.04
C ALA A 108 32.04 -14.16 16.51
N GLU A 109 33.03 -13.99 17.41
CA GLU A 109 34.39 -13.58 17.10
C GLU A 109 35.10 -14.67 16.31
N GLU A 110 34.92 -15.95 16.69
CA GLU A 110 35.50 -17.11 15.97
C GLU A 110 34.92 -17.23 14.56
N LEU A 111 33.59 -17.02 14.42
CA LEU A 111 32.92 -17.03 13.12
C LEU A 111 33.41 -15.88 12.23
N ASP A 112 33.62 -14.70 12.78
CA ASP A 112 34.12 -13.53 12.03
C ASP A 112 35.61 -13.74 11.62
N ALA A 113 36.42 -14.38 12.47
CA ALA A 113 37.78 -14.76 12.12
C ALA A 113 37.80 -15.78 10.96
N MET A 114 36.93 -16.79 10.99
CA MET A 114 36.79 -17.76 9.90
C MET A 114 36.37 -17.08 8.58
N ARG A 115 35.48 -16.14 8.63
CA ARG A 115 35.06 -15.34 7.45
C ARG A 115 36.20 -14.47 6.92
N ALA A 116 36.94 -13.84 7.81
CA ALA A 116 38.08 -13.00 7.46
C ALA A 116 39.20 -13.83 6.79
N GLU A 117 39.52 -15.00 7.35
CA GLU A 117 40.47 -15.92 6.78
C GLU A 117 40.06 -16.43 5.39
N ALA A 118 38.80 -16.81 5.23
CA ALA A 118 38.24 -17.20 3.91
C ALA A 118 38.42 -16.10 2.86
N ARG A 119 38.11 -14.84 3.23
CA ARG A 119 38.30 -13.67 2.35
C ARG A 119 39.77 -13.44 2.00
N ALA A 120 40.67 -13.53 2.98
CA ALA A 120 42.12 -13.37 2.77
C ALA A 120 42.63 -14.41 1.78
N ASN A 121 42.11 -15.64 1.83
CA ASN A 121 42.45 -16.74 0.93
C ASN A 121 41.62 -16.71 -0.38
N LYS A 122 40.89 -15.62 -0.70
CA LYS A 122 40.03 -15.47 -1.89
C LYS A 122 38.99 -16.60 -2.03
N ARG A 123 38.55 -17.16 -0.93
CA ARG A 123 37.45 -18.16 -0.87
C ARG A 123 36.15 -17.49 -0.51
N ALA A 124 35.03 -18.10 -0.89
CA ALA A 124 33.73 -17.68 -0.39
C ALA A 124 33.70 -17.71 1.14
N PRO A 125 33.20 -16.70 1.84
CA PRO A 125 33.18 -16.66 3.30
C PRO A 125 32.03 -17.55 3.86
N VAL A 126 32.08 -18.84 3.49
CA VAL A 126 31.12 -19.85 3.89
C VAL A 126 31.59 -20.46 5.22
N VAL A 127 30.76 -20.23 6.25
CA VAL A 127 31.06 -20.82 7.57
C VAL A 127 30.49 -22.24 7.62
N ARG A 128 31.38 -23.20 7.96
CA ARG A 128 31.01 -24.56 8.31
C ARG A 128 31.56 -24.84 9.69
N GLY A 129 30.68 -25.07 10.65
CA GLY A 129 31.08 -25.41 12.00
C GLY A 129 31.71 -26.80 12.04
N ARG A 130 32.47 -27.02 13.07
CA ARG A 130 32.99 -28.35 13.38
C ARG A 130 31.87 -29.26 13.86
N ARG A 131 31.79 -30.48 13.33
CA ARG A 131 30.67 -31.42 13.58
C ARG A 131 31.03 -32.55 14.55
N ASP A 132 32.29 -32.64 14.96
CA ASP A 132 32.91 -33.78 15.65
C ASP A 132 33.61 -33.37 16.97
N TYR A 133 32.92 -32.54 17.78
CA TYR A 133 33.42 -32.17 19.10
C TYR A 133 33.45 -33.38 20.04
N THR A 134 34.54 -33.53 20.79
CA THR A 134 34.64 -34.58 21.82
C THR A 134 33.82 -34.19 23.07
N PRO A 135 33.44 -35.17 23.90
CA PRO A 135 32.76 -34.86 25.17
C PRO A 135 33.56 -33.93 26.08
N GLU A 136 34.91 -34.02 26.05
CA GLU A 136 35.81 -33.17 26.83
C GLU A 136 35.78 -31.72 26.35
N GLU A 137 35.78 -31.52 25.01
CA GLU A 137 35.63 -30.17 24.41
C GLU A 137 34.30 -29.55 24.74
N ILE A 138 33.21 -30.32 24.64
CA ILE A 138 31.87 -29.86 25.00
C ILE A 138 31.80 -29.46 26.49
N ALA A 139 32.41 -30.24 27.37
CA ALA A 139 32.49 -29.93 28.79
C ALA A 139 33.30 -28.65 29.05
N ALA A 140 34.39 -28.44 28.31
CA ALA A 140 35.20 -27.21 28.39
C ALA A 140 34.41 -25.99 27.93
N PHE A 141 33.69 -26.07 26.81
CA PHE A 141 32.80 -24.98 26.35
C PHE A 141 31.71 -24.64 27.39
N GLY A 142 31.13 -25.66 28.02
CA GLY A 142 30.18 -25.46 29.11
C GLY A 142 30.82 -24.75 30.31
N ALA A 143 32.06 -25.07 30.66
CA ALA A 143 32.79 -24.40 31.75
C ALA A 143 33.14 -22.95 31.39
N GLU A 144 33.32 -22.63 30.12
CA GLU A 144 33.49 -21.27 29.59
C GLU A 144 32.17 -20.48 29.52
N GLY A 145 31.03 -21.10 29.82
CA GLY A 145 29.69 -20.49 29.71
C GLY A 145 29.16 -20.37 28.29
N ARG A 146 29.78 -21.08 27.32
CA ARG A 146 29.25 -21.11 25.95
C ARG A 146 27.99 -21.91 25.87
N THR A 147 27.09 -21.50 24.95
CA THR A 147 25.86 -22.21 24.61
C THR A 147 25.87 -22.58 23.12
N ALA A 148 25.48 -23.82 22.83
CA ALA A 148 25.43 -24.28 21.45
C ALA A 148 24.19 -23.74 20.72
N VAL A 149 24.34 -23.40 19.45
CA VAL A 149 23.23 -23.23 18.51
C VAL A 149 23.15 -24.48 17.61
N TRP A 150 22.00 -24.73 17.01
CA TRP A 150 21.79 -25.84 16.09
C TRP A 150 21.95 -25.39 14.65
N ARG A 151 22.93 -25.97 13.93
CA ARG A 151 23.19 -25.69 12.52
C ARG A 151 22.75 -26.85 11.64
N PHE A 152 22.18 -26.53 10.49
CA PHE A 152 21.89 -27.50 9.43
C PHE A 152 23.20 -27.90 8.74
N ALA A 153 23.45 -29.19 8.64
CA ALA A 153 24.60 -29.74 7.98
C ALA A 153 24.35 -29.82 6.46
N VAL A 154 24.73 -28.81 5.74
CA VAL A 154 24.54 -28.77 4.27
C VAL A 154 25.32 -29.97 3.64
N PRO A 155 24.66 -30.86 2.88
CA PRO A 155 25.27 -32.03 2.28
C PRO A 155 26.25 -31.62 1.18
N LEU A 156 27.43 -32.25 1.16
CA LEU A 156 28.51 -32.03 0.19
C LEU A 156 29.01 -33.33 -0.40
N PRO A 157 29.35 -33.35 -1.71
CA PRO A 157 29.00 -32.35 -2.72
C PRO A 157 27.51 -32.35 -3.01
N GLY A 158 26.99 -31.28 -3.63
CA GLY A 158 25.59 -31.22 -4.03
C GLY A 158 25.20 -29.88 -4.59
N GLU A 159 24.00 -29.82 -5.14
CA GLU A 159 23.38 -28.62 -5.64
C GLU A 159 21.86 -28.60 -5.33
N THR A 160 21.28 -27.40 -5.26
CA THR A 160 19.84 -27.23 -5.21
C THR A 160 19.41 -26.47 -6.44
N VAL A 161 18.56 -27.09 -7.27
CA VAL A 161 17.96 -26.49 -8.44
C VAL A 161 16.56 -26.03 -8.09
N ILE A 162 16.23 -24.80 -8.45
CA ILE A 162 14.91 -24.17 -8.27
C ILE A 162 14.40 -23.83 -9.67
N ASP A 163 13.31 -24.45 -10.08
CA ASP A 163 12.58 -24.05 -11.28
C ASP A 163 11.58 -22.97 -10.87
N ASP A 164 12.07 -21.73 -10.88
CA ASP A 164 11.28 -20.59 -10.45
C ASP A 164 10.36 -20.07 -11.57
N MET A 165 9.07 -19.94 -11.29
CA MET A 165 8.06 -19.55 -12.28
C MET A 165 8.31 -18.17 -12.89
N VAL A 166 8.99 -17.26 -12.16
CA VAL A 166 9.29 -15.90 -12.61
C VAL A 166 10.73 -15.79 -13.08
N ARG A 167 11.70 -16.33 -12.30
CA ARG A 167 13.14 -16.19 -12.57
C ARG A 167 13.68 -17.22 -13.57
N GLY A 168 12.96 -18.32 -13.77
CA GLY A 168 13.45 -19.49 -14.48
C GLY A 168 14.35 -20.34 -13.59
N THR A 169 15.10 -21.25 -14.18
CA THR A 169 15.94 -22.16 -13.42
C THR A 169 17.12 -21.43 -12.75
N VAL A 170 17.24 -21.57 -11.43
CA VAL A 170 18.31 -21.02 -10.60
C VAL A 170 18.98 -22.18 -9.84
N THR A 171 20.30 -22.33 -9.98
CA THR A 171 21.07 -23.38 -9.33
C THR A 171 21.95 -22.81 -8.25
N PHE A 172 21.97 -23.45 -7.08
CA PHE A 172 22.83 -23.12 -5.95
C PHE A 172 23.74 -24.30 -5.65
N ASP A 173 25.05 -24.11 -5.85
CA ASP A 173 26.07 -25.05 -5.40
C ASP A 173 26.09 -25.05 -3.85
N HIS A 174 25.94 -26.23 -3.26
CA HIS A 174 26.02 -26.42 -1.80
C HIS A 174 27.37 -25.97 -1.22
N ALA A 175 28.43 -25.98 -2.01
CA ALA A 175 29.73 -25.45 -1.58
C ALA A 175 29.65 -23.93 -1.22
N GLN A 176 28.68 -23.21 -1.76
CA GLN A 176 28.49 -21.79 -1.52
C GLN A 176 27.41 -21.50 -0.44
N ILE A 177 26.74 -22.53 0.08
CA ILE A 177 25.77 -22.42 1.16
C ILE A 177 26.45 -22.74 2.48
N GLU A 178 26.43 -21.80 3.44
CA GLU A 178 26.94 -22.06 4.79
C GLU A 178 26.07 -23.05 5.56
N ASP A 179 26.65 -23.72 6.56
CA ASP A 179 25.85 -24.45 7.55
C ASP A 179 25.09 -23.42 8.39
N PHE A 180 23.82 -23.25 8.09
CA PHE A 180 22.99 -22.16 8.65
C PHE A 180 22.32 -22.57 9.97
N VAL A 181 22.14 -21.59 10.87
CA VAL A 181 21.46 -21.82 12.15
C VAL A 181 19.99 -22.10 11.90
N VAL A 182 19.47 -23.20 12.45
CA VAL A 182 18.05 -23.57 12.43
C VAL A 182 17.36 -23.32 13.77
N ALA A 183 18.11 -23.45 14.89
CA ALA A 183 17.59 -23.10 16.22
C ALA A 183 18.66 -22.39 17.04
N ARG A 184 18.24 -21.45 17.84
CA ARG A 184 19.07 -20.72 18.80
C ARG A 184 19.37 -21.60 20.01
N SER A 185 20.25 -21.13 20.90
CA SER A 185 20.63 -21.85 22.11
C SER A 185 19.48 -22.10 23.09
N ASP A 186 18.48 -21.25 23.09
CA ASP A 186 17.24 -21.40 23.87
C ASP A 186 16.24 -22.37 23.23
N GLY A 187 16.56 -22.93 22.05
CA GLY A 187 15.69 -23.82 21.29
C GLY A 187 14.67 -23.12 20.40
N THR A 188 14.67 -21.78 20.33
CA THR A 188 13.79 -21.05 19.42
C THR A 188 14.21 -21.22 17.96
N PRO A 189 13.26 -21.42 17.02
CA PRO A 189 13.59 -21.59 15.60
C PRO A 189 14.10 -20.29 15.00
N THR A 190 14.90 -20.41 13.94
CA THR A 190 15.19 -19.29 13.05
C THR A 190 14.16 -19.24 11.92
N TYR A 191 14.11 -18.10 11.23
CA TYR A 191 13.23 -17.87 10.09
C TYR A 191 13.23 -19.03 9.07
N ASN A 192 14.43 -19.51 8.66
CA ASN A 192 14.51 -20.53 7.63
C ASN A 192 13.92 -21.89 8.07
N LEU A 193 14.03 -22.22 9.35
CA LEU A 193 13.39 -23.43 9.87
C LEU A 193 11.87 -23.24 9.98
N ALA A 194 11.43 -22.17 10.66
CA ALA A 194 10.02 -21.94 10.91
C ALA A 194 9.21 -21.87 9.61
N ALA A 195 9.70 -21.08 8.64
CA ALA A 195 9.04 -20.96 7.34
C ALA A 195 8.98 -22.30 6.58
N ALA A 196 10.08 -23.08 6.59
CA ALA A 196 10.13 -24.37 5.91
C ALA A 196 9.19 -25.42 6.55
N VAL A 197 9.17 -25.49 7.87
CA VAL A 197 8.30 -26.39 8.63
C VAL A 197 6.82 -26.04 8.40
N ASP A 198 6.49 -24.75 8.45
CA ASP A 198 5.12 -24.29 8.26
C ASP A 198 4.66 -24.50 6.81
N ASP A 199 5.48 -24.16 5.82
CA ASP A 199 5.13 -24.38 4.41
C ASP A 199 4.87 -25.88 4.14
N MET A 200 5.67 -26.78 4.76
CA MET A 200 5.47 -28.22 4.67
C MET A 200 4.20 -28.69 5.37
N LEU A 201 3.99 -28.30 6.64
CA LEU A 201 2.87 -28.81 7.46
C LEU A 201 1.52 -28.17 7.12
N MET A 202 1.53 -26.96 6.54
CA MET A 202 0.35 -26.32 5.99
C MET A 202 0.07 -26.73 4.54
N GLU A 203 0.86 -27.70 4.04
CA GLU A 203 0.71 -28.26 2.69
C GLU A 203 0.75 -27.18 1.59
N VAL A 204 1.57 -26.14 1.78
CA VAL A 204 1.75 -25.09 0.78
C VAL A 204 2.33 -25.71 -0.49
N THR A 205 1.63 -25.58 -1.61
CA THR A 205 2.04 -26.12 -2.92
C THR A 205 2.80 -25.11 -3.74
N ARG A 206 2.59 -23.79 -3.48
CA ARG A 206 3.31 -22.71 -4.18
C ARG A 206 3.63 -21.56 -3.26
N VAL A 207 4.89 -21.10 -3.33
CA VAL A 207 5.42 -19.96 -2.58
C VAL A 207 5.64 -18.79 -3.53
N ILE A 208 4.77 -17.76 -3.44
CA ILE A 208 4.94 -16.50 -4.17
C ILE A 208 5.44 -15.46 -3.16
N ARG A 209 6.65 -14.88 -3.38
CA ARG A 209 7.28 -13.93 -2.45
C ARG A 209 8.30 -13.01 -3.14
N GLY A 210 8.81 -12.01 -2.44
CA GLY A 210 9.85 -11.13 -2.96
C GLY A 210 11.16 -11.86 -3.30
N GLU A 211 11.85 -11.39 -4.33
CA GLU A 211 13.13 -11.96 -4.77
C GLU A 211 14.29 -11.82 -3.77
N ASP A 212 14.16 -10.94 -2.79
CA ASP A 212 15.10 -10.80 -1.68
C ASP A 212 15.18 -12.08 -0.82
N HIS A 213 14.19 -12.97 -0.94
CA HIS A 213 14.19 -14.30 -0.28
C HIS A 213 14.75 -15.43 -1.14
N ILE A 214 15.23 -15.19 -2.36
CA ILE A 214 15.70 -16.27 -3.26
C ILE A 214 16.88 -17.05 -2.65
N SER A 215 17.78 -16.39 -1.91
CA SER A 215 18.89 -17.03 -1.22
C SER A 215 18.50 -17.87 0.00
N ASN A 216 17.25 -17.72 0.49
CA ASN A 216 16.71 -18.56 1.56
C ASN A 216 16.11 -19.86 1.02
N THR A 217 15.68 -19.85 -0.23
CA THR A 217 14.97 -20.98 -0.87
C THR A 217 15.73 -22.29 -0.79
N PRO A 218 17.02 -22.38 -1.18
CA PRO A 218 17.75 -23.64 -1.09
C PRO A 218 17.87 -24.14 0.35
N LYS A 219 17.99 -23.24 1.34
CA LYS A 219 18.05 -23.61 2.76
C LYS A 219 16.73 -24.22 3.22
N GLN A 220 15.60 -23.62 2.85
CA GLN A 220 14.27 -24.12 3.19
C GLN A 220 13.97 -25.45 2.49
N MET A 221 14.33 -25.58 1.22
CA MET A 221 14.19 -26.86 0.49
C MET A 221 15.00 -27.99 1.15
N LEU A 222 16.21 -27.71 1.60
CA LEU A 222 17.06 -28.69 2.31
C LEU A 222 16.41 -29.13 3.63
N VAL A 223 15.85 -28.21 4.39
CA VAL A 223 15.12 -28.53 5.65
C VAL A 223 13.89 -29.39 5.37
N ILE A 224 13.06 -29.02 4.39
CA ILE A 224 11.85 -29.78 4.03
C ILE A 224 12.22 -31.21 3.63
N ARG A 225 13.22 -31.37 2.76
CA ARG A 225 13.68 -32.71 2.33
C ARG A 225 14.25 -33.55 3.48
N ALA A 226 14.99 -32.92 4.38
CA ALA A 226 15.52 -33.61 5.56
C ALA A 226 14.45 -34.08 6.54
N LEU A 227 13.28 -33.39 6.55
CA LEU A 227 12.09 -33.78 7.29
C LEU A 227 11.21 -34.80 6.53
N GLY A 228 11.61 -35.21 5.33
CA GLY A 228 10.89 -36.17 4.49
C GLY A 228 9.74 -35.57 3.68
N GLY A 229 9.64 -34.23 3.64
CA GLY A 229 8.66 -33.50 2.85
C GLY A 229 9.11 -33.20 1.42
N GLU A 230 8.19 -32.72 0.61
CA GLU A 230 8.44 -32.27 -0.76
C GLU A 230 8.35 -30.73 -0.82
N PRO A 231 9.40 -30.04 -1.34
CA PRO A 231 9.37 -28.59 -1.46
C PRO A 231 8.27 -28.10 -2.41
N PRO A 232 7.63 -26.95 -2.10
CA PRO A 232 6.64 -26.33 -2.99
C PRO A 232 7.28 -25.79 -4.28
N GLN A 233 6.46 -25.41 -5.24
CA GLN A 233 6.86 -24.57 -6.37
C GLN A 233 7.20 -23.16 -5.87
N TYR A 234 8.11 -22.46 -6.57
CA TYR A 234 8.51 -21.09 -6.18
C TYR A 234 8.26 -20.09 -7.30
N ALA A 235 7.89 -18.86 -6.89
CA ALA A 235 7.77 -17.70 -7.76
C ALA A 235 8.34 -16.48 -7.03
N HIS A 236 9.54 -16.05 -7.39
CA HIS A 236 10.19 -14.90 -6.78
C HIS A 236 9.92 -13.64 -7.59
N VAL A 237 9.02 -12.80 -7.09
CA VAL A 237 8.61 -11.55 -7.75
C VAL A 237 9.66 -10.46 -7.54
N PRO A 238 9.92 -9.60 -8.55
CA PRO A 238 10.97 -8.59 -8.50
C PRO A 238 10.70 -7.52 -7.44
N LEU A 239 11.76 -6.81 -7.04
CA LEU A 239 11.66 -5.66 -6.14
C LEU A 239 10.82 -4.53 -6.76
N ILE A 240 10.23 -3.72 -5.88
CA ILE A 240 9.61 -2.45 -6.26
C ILE A 240 10.58 -1.32 -5.96
N LEU A 241 10.78 -0.47 -6.96
CA LEU A 241 11.64 0.69 -6.90
C LEU A 241 10.82 1.98 -6.84
N GLY A 242 11.38 3.02 -6.28
CA GLY A 242 10.89 4.38 -6.43
C GLY A 242 11.22 4.97 -7.79
N THR A 243 10.77 6.19 -8.06
CA THR A 243 11.05 6.93 -9.31
C THR A 243 12.54 7.24 -9.50
N ASP A 244 13.32 7.25 -8.40
CA ASP A 244 14.78 7.38 -8.41
C ASP A 244 15.51 6.05 -8.71
N LYS A 245 14.78 4.99 -9.04
CA LYS A 245 15.27 3.63 -9.29
C LYS A 245 15.98 2.97 -8.10
N LYS A 246 15.80 3.50 -6.89
CA LYS A 246 16.25 2.86 -5.66
C LYS A 246 15.09 2.08 -5.02
N ARG A 247 15.39 1.17 -4.10
CA ARG A 247 14.36 0.42 -3.35
C ARG A 247 13.34 1.40 -2.75
N LEU A 248 12.06 1.11 -2.94
CA LEU A 248 10.97 1.93 -2.43
C LEU A 248 11.09 2.13 -0.91
N SER A 249 10.91 3.36 -0.45
CA SER A 249 11.02 3.75 0.96
C SER A 249 10.16 4.98 1.22
N LYS A 250 9.89 5.31 2.48
CA LYS A 250 9.05 6.46 2.91
C LYS A 250 9.40 7.81 2.24
N ARG A 251 10.65 8.04 1.84
CA ARG A 251 11.07 9.26 1.12
C ARG A 251 10.48 9.42 -0.29
N HIS A 252 9.86 8.38 -0.84
CA HIS A 252 9.26 8.39 -2.19
C HIS A 252 7.75 8.71 -2.17
N GLY A 253 7.23 9.23 -1.08
CA GLY A 253 5.81 9.41 -0.82
C GLY A 253 5.21 8.20 -0.10
N ALA A 254 3.92 7.94 -0.28
CA ALA A 254 3.25 6.82 0.37
C ALA A 254 3.94 5.49 0.04
N ALA A 255 4.63 4.93 1.02
CA ALA A 255 5.33 3.66 0.91
C ALA A 255 4.52 2.51 1.51
N SER A 256 3.48 2.81 2.29
CA SER A 256 2.55 1.85 2.88
C SER A 256 1.13 2.00 2.30
N VAL A 257 0.36 0.93 2.37
CA VAL A 257 -1.05 0.95 1.92
C VAL A 257 -1.90 1.79 2.86
N GLU A 258 -1.58 1.82 4.14
CA GLU A 258 -2.20 2.66 5.15
C GLU A 258 -2.09 4.15 4.79
N GLU A 259 -0.90 4.60 4.35
CA GLU A 259 -0.70 5.98 3.89
C GLU A 259 -1.56 6.29 2.65
N LEU A 260 -1.71 5.33 1.73
CA LEU A 260 -2.59 5.50 0.55
C LEU A 260 -4.06 5.60 0.95
N GLU A 261 -4.54 4.77 1.87
CA GLU A 261 -5.91 4.84 2.40
C GLU A 261 -6.16 6.18 3.11
N ALA A 262 -5.25 6.59 4.00
CA ALA A 262 -5.34 7.87 4.71
C ALA A 262 -5.35 9.06 3.74
N ASP A 263 -4.65 8.96 2.61
CA ASP A 263 -4.61 9.95 1.54
C ASP A 263 -5.88 9.93 0.65
N GLY A 264 -6.85 9.05 0.97
CA GLY A 264 -8.15 8.99 0.32
C GLY A 264 -8.18 8.24 -1.02
N PHE A 265 -7.23 7.34 -1.25
CA PHE A 265 -7.34 6.39 -2.35
C PHE A 265 -8.35 5.29 -2.01
N LEU A 266 -9.11 4.85 -3.00
CA LEU A 266 -9.99 3.69 -2.87
C LEU A 266 -9.20 2.36 -3.06
N PRO A 267 -9.68 1.24 -2.50
CA PRO A 267 -9.00 -0.05 -2.64
C PRO A 267 -8.90 -0.55 -4.09
N GLN A 268 -9.89 -0.26 -4.94
CA GLN A 268 -9.92 -0.72 -6.33
C GLN A 268 -8.73 -0.20 -7.16
N PRO A 269 -8.47 1.13 -7.27
CA PRO A 269 -7.31 1.64 -7.99
C PRO A 269 -6.00 1.22 -7.35
N VAL A 270 -5.93 1.06 -6.02
CA VAL A 270 -4.71 0.58 -5.34
C VAL A 270 -4.41 -0.87 -5.74
N ARG A 271 -5.39 -1.78 -5.68
CA ARG A 271 -5.22 -3.18 -6.16
C ARG A 271 -4.77 -3.22 -7.61
N ASN A 272 -5.41 -2.44 -8.47
CA ASN A 272 -5.08 -2.40 -9.89
C ASN A 272 -3.65 -1.87 -10.13
N ALA A 273 -3.23 -0.83 -9.41
CA ALA A 273 -1.86 -0.33 -9.50
C ALA A 273 -0.84 -1.35 -9.01
N LEU A 274 -1.14 -2.03 -7.88
CA LEU A 274 -0.27 -3.07 -7.32
C LEU A 274 -0.08 -4.26 -8.26
N VAL A 275 -1.15 -4.70 -8.93
CA VAL A 275 -1.05 -5.83 -9.88
C VAL A 275 -0.16 -5.47 -11.06
N LEU A 276 -0.26 -4.25 -11.57
CA LEU A 276 0.57 -3.76 -12.68
C LEU A 276 2.04 -3.55 -12.30
N LEU A 277 2.39 -3.65 -11.01
CA LEU A 277 3.79 -3.63 -10.57
C LEU A 277 4.47 -4.99 -10.83
N GLY A 278 4.68 -5.27 -12.08
CA GLY A 278 5.40 -6.46 -12.55
C GLY A 278 4.53 -7.49 -13.26
N TRP A 279 3.21 -7.33 -13.34
CA TRP A 279 2.33 -8.19 -14.11
C TRP A 279 1.58 -7.35 -15.17
N SER A 280 1.32 -7.93 -16.33
CA SER A 280 0.46 -7.36 -17.36
C SER A 280 -0.33 -8.46 -18.08
N TYR A 281 -1.56 -8.16 -18.44
CA TYR A 281 -2.38 -9.03 -19.26
C TYR A 281 -2.01 -8.90 -20.75
N ASP A 282 -1.89 -7.67 -21.22
CA ASP A 282 -1.45 -7.31 -22.57
C ASP A 282 -0.77 -5.93 -22.54
N ASP A 283 -0.41 -5.38 -23.72
CA ASP A 283 0.28 -4.10 -23.86
C ASP A 283 -0.66 -2.87 -23.75
N LYS A 284 -1.98 -3.07 -23.62
CA LYS A 284 -3.00 -2.02 -23.71
C LYS A 284 -3.87 -1.90 -22.48
N THR A 285 -4.27 -3.04 -21.89
CA THR A 285 -5.23 -3.08 -20.79
C THR A 285 -4.53 -2.71 -19.48
N THR A 286 -4.97 -1.61 -18.87
CA THR A 286 -4.39 -1.09 -17.63
C THR A 286 -5.42 -0.89 -16.52
N THR A 287 -6.69 -1.19 -16.78
CA THR A 287 -7.77 -1.08 -15.80
C THR A 287 -8.57 -2.37 -15.82
N PHE A 288 -8.79 -2.95 -14.65
CA PHE A 288 -9.46 -4.23 -14.45
C PHE A 288 -10.46 -4.16 -13.30
N THR A 289 -11.56 -4.87 -13.42
CA THR A 289 -12.37 -5.23 -12.24
C THR A 289 -11.66 -6.32 -11.43
N ILE A 290 -12.13 -6.60 -10.22
CA ILE A 290 -11.54 -7.69 -9.43
C ILE A 290 -11.81 -9.06 -10.05
N GLU A 291 -12.96 -9.25 -10.66
CA GLU A 291 -13.35 -10.46 -11.37
C GLU A 291 -12.46 -10.70 -12.59
N GLU A 292 -12.17 -9.66 -13.36
CA GLU A 292 -11.24 -9.72 -14.49
C GLU A 292 -9.81 -10.04 -14.04
N LEU A 293 -9.37 -9.50 -12.87
CA LEU A 293 -8.07 -9.85 -12.31
C LEU A 293 -8.02 -11.32 -11.90
N ILE A 294 -9.06 -11.82 -11.22
CA ILE A 294 -9.15 -13.24 -10.83
C ILE A 294 -9.12 -14.13 -12.07
N GLU A 295 -9.90 -13.81 -13.10
CA GLU A 295 -9.97 -14.60 -14.33
C GLU A 295 -8.65 -14.66 -15.09
N ARG A 296 -7.90 -13.54 -15.12
CA ARG A 296 -6.75 -13.35 -16.03
C ARG A 296 -5.40 -13.48 -15.38
N PHE A 297 -5.35 -13.54 -14.06
CA PHE A 297 -4.07 -13.55 -13.34
C PHE A 297 -3.34 -14.87 -13.55
N ASP A 298 -2.08 -14.75 -14.00
CA ASP A 298 -1.15 -15.87 -14.13
C ASP A 298 0.23 -15.40 -13.64
N VAL A 299 0.74 -16.05 -12.60
CA VAL A 299 2.04 -15.72 -12.00
C VAL A 299 3.21 -15.91 -12.96
N SER A 300 3.09 -16.80 -13.95
CA SER A 300 4.13 -17.02 -14.96
C SER A 300 4.34 -15.81 -15.89
N ARG A 301 3.35 -14.89 -15.93
CA ARG A 301 3.43 -13.64 -16.70
C ARG A 301 4.05 -12.50 -15.92
N VAL A 302 4.49 -12.72 -14.69
CA VAL A 302 5.21 -11.71 -13.92
C VAL A 302 6.58 -11.46 -14.54
N SER A 303 6.89 -10.18 -14.77
CA SER A 303 8.17 -9.74 -15.33
C SER A 303 9.33 -10.05 -14.38
N LYS A 304 10.48 -10.38 -14.93
CA LYS A 304 11.75 -10.52 -14.18
C LYS A 304 12.32 -9.17 -13.74
N SER A 305 11.95 -8.09 -14.42
CA SER A 305 12.51 -6.77 -14.17
C SER A 305 11.82 -6.09 -13.00
N PRO A 306 12.55 -5.31 -12.18
CA PRO A 306 11.96 -4.50 -11.13
C PRO A 306 10.91 -3.52 -11.69
N ALA A 307 9.82 -3.34 -10.95
CA ALA A 307 8.77 -2.39 -11.27
C ALA A 307 8.98 -1.08 -10.52
N VAL A 308 8.57 0.05 -11.12
CA VAL A 308 8.64 1.37 -10.49
C VAL A 308 7.25 1.78 -9.99
N PHE A 309 7.12 2.02 -8.69
CA PHE A 309 5.94 2.63 -8.11
C PHE A 309 5.97 4.14 -8.31
N ASP A 310 4.94 4.66 -8.93
CA ASP A 310 4.78 6.09 -9.25
C ASP A 310 3.41 6.56 -8.76
N LEU A 311 3.42 7.40 -7.71
CA LEU A 311 2.20 7.93 -7.10
C LEU A 311 1.36 8.74 -8.10
N LYS A 312 1.99 9.49 -9.02
CA LYS A 312 1.27 10.25 -10.05
C LYS A 312 0.49 9.35 -11.00
N LYS A 313 1.05 8.18 -11.34
CA LYS A 313 0.32 7.18 -12.14
C LYS A 313 -0.86 6.59 -11.36
N LEU A 314 -0.70 6.36 -10.06
CA LEU A 314 -1.80 5.92 -9.20
C LEU A 314 -2.89 7.00 -9.12
N GLU A 315 -2.55 8.29 -8.96
CA GLU A 315 -3.52 9.40 -8.96
C GLU A 315 -4.33 9.45 -10.28
N VAL A 316 -3.66 9.34 -11.42
CA VAL A 316 -4.34 9.32 -12.73
C VAL A 316 -5.28 8.11 -12.84
N MET A 317 -4.83 6.95 -12.39
CA MET A 317 -5.64 5.72 -12.37
C MET A 317 -6.84 5.88 -11.42
N SER A 318 -6.62 6.34 -10.20
CA SER A 318 -7.66 6.56 -9.20
C SER A 318 -8.73 7.53 -9.71
N GLY A 319 -8.32 8.64 -10.33
CA GLY A 319 -9.28 9.56 -10.97
C GLY A 319 -10.15 8.91 -12.05
N ARG A 320 -9.64 7.91 -12.79
CA ARG A 320 -10.46 7.14 -13.75
C ARG A 320 -11.51 6.28 -13.04
N TYR A 321 -11.12 5.60 -11.95
CA TYR A 321 -12.04 4.80 -11.15
C TYR A 321 -13.13 5.66 -10.53
N LEU A 322 -12.77 6.80 -9.89
CA LEU A 322 -13.74 7.73 -9.31
C LEU A 322 -14.75 8.23 -10.34
N ARG A 323 -14.29 8.60 -11.54
CA ARG A 323 -15.17 9.07 -12.63
C ARG A 323 -16.08 7.98 -13.21
N ALA A 324 -15.69 6.72 -13.10
CA ALA A 324 -16.46 5.58 -13.61
C ALA A 324 -17.47 5.02 -12.58
N MET A 325 -17.34 5.40 -11.30
CA MET A 325 -18.25 4.96 -10.24
C MET A 325 -19.67 5.51 -10.46
N ASP A 326 -20.66 4.75 -10.01
CA ASP A 326 -22.00 5.26 -9.85
C ASP A 326 -22.00 6.48 -8.92
N PRO A 327 -22.73 7.57 -9.24
CA PRO A 327 -22.73 8.77 -8.40
C PRO A 327 -23.16 8.55 -6.95
N GLY A 328 -24.09 7.61 -6.70
CA GLY A 328 -24.53 7.26 -5.35
C GLY A 328 -23.44 6.52 -4.57
N GLU A 329 -22.80 5.51 -5.20
CA GLU A 329 -21.68 4.79 -4.61
C GLU A 329 -20.50 5.73 -4.31
N PHE A 330 -20.24 6.67 -5.22
CA PHE A 330 -19.18 7.68 -4.99
C PHE A 330 -19.52 8.58 -3.80
N ALA A 331 -20.79 9.04 -3.68
CA ALA A 331 -21.23 9.87 -2.57
C ALA A 331 -21.12 9.12 -1.22
N ASP A 332 -21.46 7.83 -1.19
CA ASP A 332 -21.31 6.99 -0.01
C ASP A 332 -19.85 6.83 0.38
N ALA A 333 -18.98 6.52 -0.58
CA ALA A 333 -17.54 6.39 -0.34
C ALA A 333 -16.90 7.70 0.14
N LEU A 334 -17.31 8.84 -0.42
CA LEU A 334 -16.83 10.17 -0.01
C LEU A 334 -17.24 10.48 1.44
N VAL A 335 -18.51 10.30 1.78
CA VAL A 335 -19.02 10.58 3.14
C VAL A 335 -18.33 9.67 4.15
N ALA A 336 -18.24 8.36 3.87
CA ALA A 336 -17.55 7.42 4.74
C ALA A 336 -16.07 7.79 4.97
N TYR A 337 -15.37 8.22 3.94
CA TYR A 337 -13.99 8.71 4.07
C TYR A 337 -13.92 9.96 4.95
N LEU A 338 -14.78 10.96 4.72
CA LEU A 338 -14.80 12.19 5.49
C LEU A 338 -15.16 11.94 6.97
N GLU A 339 -16.07 10.99 7.25
CA GLU A 339 -16.38 10.54 8.62
C GLU A 339 -15.17 9.89 9.27
N SER A 340 -14.50 8.98 8.58
CA SER A 340 -13.34 8.25 9.11
C SER A 340 -12.15 9.15 9.45
N THR A 341 -12.05 10.31 8.79
CA THR A 341 -11.00 11.32 9.05
C THR A 341 -11.39 12.34 10.10
N GLY A 342 -12.59 12.25 10.70
CA GLY A 342 -13.11 13.25 11.63
C GLY A 342 -13.46 14.60 10.99
N TYR A 343 -13.60 14.64 9.66
CA TYR A 343 -13.84 15.89 8.91
C TYR A 343 -15.07 16.66 9.40
N PHE A 344 -16.09 15.95 9.89
CA PHE A 344 -17.35 16.56 10.36
C PHE A 344 -17.34 16.92 11.84
N GLU A 345 -16.27 16.65 12.58
CA GLU A 345 -16.19 17.01 13.99
C GLU A 345 -16.35 18.53 14.20
N GLY A 346 -17.27 18.90 15.09
CA GLY A 346 -17.57 20.31 15.38
C GLY A 346 -18.33 21.09 14.29
N LYS A 347 -18.76 20.41 13.20
CA LYS A 347 -19.59 21.00 12.15
C LYS A 347 -21.09 20.76 12.41
N ASP A 348 -21.94 21.40 11.58
CA ASP A 348 -23.38 21.21 11.58
C ASP A 348 -23.74 19.71 11.43
N PRO A 349 -24.72 19.18 12.17
CA PRO A 349 -25.17 17.79 12.02
C PRO A 349 -25.62 17.42 10.59
N GLN A 350 -25.97 18.40 9.76
CA GLN A 350 -26.33 18.20 8.34
C GLN A 350 -25.10 18.20 7.40
N ALA A 351 -23.90 18.41 7.92
CA ALA A 351 -22.68 18.45 7.10
C ALA A 351 -22.46 17.17 6.25
N PRO A 352 -22.71 15.93 6.74
CA PRO A 352 -22.61 14.74 5.89
C PRO A 352 -23.58 14.75 4.71
N GLU A 353 -24.82 15.22 4.91
CA GLU A 353 -25.81 15.34 3.84
C GLU A 353 -25.42 16.44 2.83
N LEU A 354 -24.89 17.55 3.30
CA LEU A 354 -24.34 18.58 2.40
C LEU A 354 -23.16 18.03 1.58
N ALA A 355 -22.27 17.24 2.18
CA ALA A 355 -21.18 16.58 1.47
C ALA A 355 -21.73 15.61 0.41
N ARG A 356 -22.77 14.84 0.72
CA ARG A 356 -23.47 13.96 -0.22
C ARG A 356 -24.02 14.72 -1.42
N ARG A 357 -24.68 15.85 -1.20
CA ARG A 357 -25.23 16.71 -2.25
C ARG A 357 -24.15 17.36 -3.12
N THR A 358 -22.95 17.61 -2.59
CA THR A 358 -21.81 18.14 -3.35
C THR A 358 -21.03 17.07 -4.12
N ALA A 359 -21.18 15.80 -3.78
CA ALA A 359 -20.43 14.70 -4.38
C ALA A 359 -20.47 14.70 -5.93
N PRO A 360 -21.61 14.84 -6.61
CA PRO A 360 -21.65 14.87 -8.08
C PRO A 360 -20.85 16.02 -8.69
N LEU A 361 -20.69 17.13 -7.99
CA LEU A 361 -19.98 18.33 -8.47
C LEU A 361 -18.46 18.17 -8.42
N VAL A 362 -17.96 17.30 -7.54
CA VAL A 362 -16.53 17.08 -7.33
C VAL A 362 -16.03 15.78 -7.96
N GLN A 363 -16.87 14.78 -8.14
CA GLN A 363 -16.51 13.44 -8.61
C GLN A 363 -15.57 13.46 -9.82
N ARG A 364 -15.86 14.27 -10.81
CA ARG A 364 -15.06 14.36 -12.05
C ARG A 364 -13.72 15.07 -11.87
N LYS A 365 -13.54 15.82 -10.78
CA LYS A 365 -12.38 16.66 -10.51
C LYS A 365 -11.39 16.01 -9.54
N LEU A 366 -11.82 14.99 -8.79
CA LEU A 366 -11.00 14.32 -7.80
C LEU A 366 -10.15 13.21 -8.43
N SER A 367 -8.95 13.07 -7.90
CA SER A 367 -8.08 11.91 -8.08
C SER A 367 -8.01 11.05 -6.82
N ARG A 368 -8.32 11.66 -5.67
CA ARG A 368 -8.42 11.01 -4.34
C ARG A 368 -9.39 11.79 -3.47
N LEU A 369 -9.99 11.13 -2.50
CA LEU A 369 -11.06 11.73 -1.69
C LEU A 369 -10.57 12.85 -0.77
N SER A 370 -9.29 12.84 -0.37
CA SER A 370 -8.67 13.91 0.44
C SER A 370 -8.67 15.28 -0.25
N GLU A 371 -8.80 15.32 -1.58
CA GLU A 371 -8.87 16.58 -2.33
C GLU A 371 -10.23 17.30 -2.19
N TYR A 372 -11.22 16.65 -1.52
CA TYR A 372 -12.55 17.21 -1.35
C TYR A 372 -12.56 18.58 -0.69
N ASP A 373 -11.81 18.74 0.41
CA ASP A 373 -11.78 20.00 1.17
C ASP A 373 -11.30 21.18 0.32
N ARG A 374 -10.35 20.96 -0.57
CA ARG A 374 -9.87 22.00 -1.49
C ARG A 374 -10.94 22.47 -2.48
N LEU A 375 -11.87 21.59 -2.89
CA LEU A 375 -12.90 21.91 -3.88
C LEU A 375 -14.21 22.39 -3.25
N ALA A 376 -14.61 21.81 -2.11
CA ALA A 376 -15.93 22.03 -1.51
C ALA A 376 -15.86 22.42 -0.02
N GLY A 377 -14.69 22.41 0.62
CA GLY A 377 -14.54 22.72 2.05
C GLY A 377 -14.99 24.11 2.45
N TRP A 378 -15.00 25.06 1.54
CA TRP A 378 -15.51 26.41 1.73
C TRP A 378 -17.01 26.46 2.09
N LEU A 379 -17.79 25.41 1.79
CA LEU A 379 -19.20 25.28 2.17
C LEU A 379 -19.39 25.09 3.68
N PHE A 380 -18.40 24.57 4.38
CA PHE A 380 -18.48 24.18 5.79
C PHE A 380 -17.84 25.20 6.74
N ARG A 381 -17.44 26.37 6.25
CA ARG A 381 -16.72 27.38 7.02
C ARG A 381 -17.11 28.80 6.59
N PRO A 382 -16.94 29.79 7.48
CA PRO A 382 -17.10 31.20 7.11
C PRO A 382 -16.20 31.55 5.92
N LEU A 383 -16.60 32.57 5.15
CA LEU A 383 -15.85 33.04 4.00
C LEU A 383 -14.44 33.46 4.41
N GLN A 384 -13.45 32.81 3.83
CA GLN A 384 -12.02 33.10 3.97
C GLN A 384 -11.38 33.14 2.61
N PHE A 385 -10.60 34.18 2.31
CA PHE A 385 -9.96 34.32 1.01
C PHE A 385 -8.58 33.66 1.00
N ASP A 386 -8.38 32.80 0.04
CA ASP A 386 -7.05 32.39 -0.38
C ASP A 386 -6.27 33.61 -0.90
N PRO A 387 -4.99 33.82 -0.53
CA PRO A 387 -4.21 34.96 -0.98
C PRO A 387 -4.11 35.12 -2.51
N GLU A 388 -4.01 34.02 -3.25
CA GLU A 388 -3.98 34.05 -4.71
C GLU A 388 -5.32 34.45 -5.29
N ALA A 389 -6.42 33.96 -4.71
CA ALA A 389 -7.78 34.34 -5.12
C ALA A 389 -8.05 35.82 -4.84
N LEU A 390 -7.64 36.32 -3.67
CA LEU A 390 -7.82 37.73 -3.33
C LEU A 390 -7.02 38.62 -4.29
N ALA A 391 -5.80 38.28 -4.61
CA ALA A 391 -4.97 39.02 -5.56
C ALA A 391 -5.64 39.20 -6.94
N VAL A 392 -6.39 38.17 -7.41
CA VAL A 392 -7.17 38.27 -8.67
C VAL A 392 -8.25 39.38 -8.59
N LEU A 393 -8.93 39.50 -7.43
CA LEU A 393 -9.94 40.57 -7.25
C LEU A 393 -9.30 41.96 -7.11
N GLU A 394 -8.11 42.04 -6.53
CA GLU A 394 -7.36 43.26 -6.29
C GLU A 394 -6.55 43.77 -7.50
N GLU A 395 -6.33 42.94 -8.51
CA GLU A 395 -5.67 43.34 -9.77
C GLU A 395 -6.43 44.44 -10.51
N ASP A 396 -7.79 44.35 -10.53
CA ASP A 396 -8.69 45.42 -11.01
C ASP A 396 -9.91 45.52 -10.11
N VAL A 397 -9.74 46.22 -9.00
CA VAL A 397 -10.76 46.38 -7.96
C VAL A 397 -12.08 46.98 -8.53
N LYS A 398 -12.00 47.95 -9.45
CA LYS A 398 -13.16 48.58 -10.06
C LYS A 398 -13.97 47.59 -10.89
N LYS A 399 -13.30 46.81 -11.73
CA LYS A 399 -13.91 45.75 -12.53
C LYS A 399 -14.52 44.68 -11.63
N SER A 400 -13.80 44.25 -10.59
CA SER A 400 -14.25 43.25 -9.62
C SER A 400 -15.54 43.72 -8.89
N ILE A 401 -15.58 44.97 -8.41
CA ILE A 401 -16.79 45.56 -7.79
C ILE A 401 -17.95 45.61 -8.80
N GLN A 402 -17.69 46.00 -10.04
CA GLN A 402 -18.74 46.05 -11.08
C GLN A 402 -19.29 44.64 -11.39
N CYS A 403 -18.43 43.65 -11.54
CA CYS A 403 -18.84 42.27 -11.78
C CYS A 403 -19.65 41.72 -10.63
N ILE A 404 -19.09 41.76 -9.40
CA ILE A 404 -19.71 41.21 -8.20
C ILE A 404 -21.01 41.93 -7.86
N GLY A 405 -21.05 43.27 -7.95
CA GLY A 405 -22.26 44.07 -7.72
C GLY A 405 -23.34 43.77 -8.73
N GLY A 406 -22.98 43.60 -10.02
CA GLY A 406 -23.94 43.21 -11.05
C GLY A 406 -24.52 41.81 -10.81
N GLY A 407 -23.72 40.85 -10.39
CA GLY A 407 -24.18 39.52 -9.98
C GLY A 407 -25.10 39.56 -8.75
N LEU A 408 -24.68 40.29 -7.71
CA LEU A 408 -25.49 40.48 -6.50
C LEU A 408 -26.89 41.01 -6.80
N GLY A 409 -26.96 42.08 -7.59
CA GLY A 409 -28.27 42.69 -7.91
C GLY A 409 -29.24 41.76 -8.66
N ARG A 410 -28.73 40.77 -9.37
CA ARG A 410 -29.54 39.73 -10.03
C ARG A 410 -29.96 38.63 -9.05
N LEU A 411 -29.06 38.21 -8.17
CA LEU A 411 -29.31 37.12 -7.23
C LEU A 411 -30.30 37.52 -6.12
N GLU A 412 -30.29 38.79 -5.69
CA GLU A 412 -31.20 39.31 -4.65
C GLU A 412 -32.68 39.27 -5.04
N VAL A 413 -33.00 39.34 -6.33
CA VAL A 413 -34.38 39.44 -6.84
C VAL A 413 -34.91 38.14 -7.43
N LEU A 414 -34.18 37.04 -7.31
CA LEU A 414 -34.65 35.74 -7.79
C LEU A 414 -35.72 35.17 -6.87
N ASP A 415 -36.85 34.83 -7.44
CA ASP A 415 -37.95 34.17 -6.72
C ASP A 415 -37.66 32.70 -6.44
N GLU A 416 -36.98 32.03 -7.38
CA GLU A 416 -36.48 30.66 -7.25
C GLU A 416 -34.94 30.62 -7.33
N PHE A 417 -34.29 30.11 -6.30
CA PHE A 417 -32.83 30.07 -6.22
C PHE A 417 -32.30 28.70 -6.61
N THR A 418 -32.50 28.32 -7.88
CA THR A 418 -32.02 27.07 -8.50
C THR A 418 -30.82 27.35 -9.40
N SER A 419 -29.98 26.33 -9.64
CA SER A 419 -28.79 26.46 -10.50
C SER A 419 -29.13 26.97 -11.90
N ASP A 420 -30.26 26.56 -12.49
CA ASP A 420 -30.73 27.05 -13.79
C ASP A 420 -31.12 28.51 -13.74
N ALA A 421 -31.95 28.93 -12.76
CA ALA A 421 -32.37 30.35 -12.60
C ALA A 421 -31.17 31.26 -12.33
N ILE A 422 -30.23 30.81 -11.50
CA ILE A 422 -28.96 31.50 -11.20
C ILE A 422 -28.12 31.67 -12.48
N LYS A 423 -28.02 30.60 -13.26
CA LYS A 423 -27.27 30.59 -14.52
C LYS A 423 -27.84 31.59 -15.52
N ASP A 424 -29.14 31.58 -15.69
CA ASP A 424 -29.83 32.52 -16.61
C ASP A 424 -29.64 33.98 -16.16
N ALA A 425 -29.86 34.27 -14.87
CA ALA A 425 -29.68 35.61 -14.31
C ALA A 425 -28.22 36.13 -14.44
N LEU A 426 -27.24 35.31 -14.14
CA LEU A 426 -25.83 35.69 -14.28
C LEU A 426 -25.39 35.77 -15.75
N SER A 427 -25.93 34.94 -16.64
CA SER A 427 -25.68 35.01 -18.08
C SER A 427 -26.22 36.29 -18.71
N ASP A 428 -27.45 36.69 -18.32
CA ASP A 428 -28.01 37.97 -18.75
C ASP A 428 -27.15 39.17 -18.30
N GLN A 429 -26.68 39.14 -17.05
CA GLN A 429 -25.81 40.18 -16.51
C GLN A 429 -24.45 40.26 -17.19
N LEU A 430 -23.86 39.13 -17.52
CA LEU A 430 -22.65 39.02 -18.30
C LEU A 430 -22.79 39.69 -19.66
N HIS A 431 -23.89 39.41 -20.37
CA HIS A 431 -24.17 40.02 -21.68
C HIS A 431 -24.38 41.56 -21.58
N ILE A 432 -25.08 42.04 -20.55
CA ILE A 432 -25.27 43.46 -20.29
C ILE A 432 -23.94 44.18 -20.08
N GLN A 433 -23.00 43.52 -19.38
CA GLN A 433 -21.66 44.11 -19.14
C GLN A 433 -20.68 43.92 -20.30
N GLY A 434 -21.02 43.15 -21.31
CA GLY A 434 -20.19 42.89 -22.49
C GLY A 434 -18.88 42.15 -22.18
N LEU A 435 -18.88 41.32 -21.11
CA LEU A 435 -17.73 40.59 -20.65
C LEU A 435 -17.71 39.14 -21.18
N THR A 436 -16.57 38.52 -21.17
CA THR A 436 -16.46 37.06 -21.40
C THR A 436 -16.89 36.30 -20.15
N ALA A 437 -17.30 35.03 -20.31
CA ALA A 437 -17.73 34.20 -19.20
C ALA A 437 -16.63 34.11 -18.11
N ARG A 438 -15.36 34.01 -18.49
CA ARG A 438 -14.24 33.97 -17.54
C ARG A 438 -14.15 35.28 -16.74
N GLU A 439 -14.13 36.40 -17.42
CA GLU A 439 -14.00 37.73 -16.79
C GLU A 439 -15.10 38.05 -15.80
N PHE A 440 -16.30 37.55 -16.05
CA PHE A 440 -17.46 37.79 -15.19
C PHE A 440 -17.59 36.74 -14.07
N LEU A 441 -17.46 35.45 -14.39
CA LEU A 441 -17.77 34.39 -13.41
C LEU A 441 -16.58 34.10 -12.45
N GLU A 442 -15.35 34.44 -12.79
CA GLU A 442 -14.21 34.25 -11.89
C GLU A 442 -14.29 35.13 -10.65
N PRO A 443 -14.57 36.46 -10.75
CA PRO A 443 -14.87 37.29 -9.56
C PRO A 443 -16.07 36.80 -8.75
N GLN A 444 -17.14 36.35 -9.40
CA GLN A 444 -18.32 35.80 -8.72
C GLN A 444 -17.97 34.61 -7.86
N ARG A 445 -17.18 33.67 -8.43
CA ARG A 445 -16.71 32.47 -7.71
C ARG A 445 -15.88 32.84 -6.50
N ILE A 446 -14.90 33.71 -6.67
CA ILE A 446 -14.01 34.13 -5.59
C ILE A 446 -14.81 34.83 -4.50
N ALA A 447 -15.81 35.69 -4.86
CA ALA A 447 -16.62 36.39 -3.91
C ALA A 447 -17.43 35.48 -2.97
N VAL A 448 -17.81 34.29 -3.45
CA VAL A 448 -18.61 33.34 -2.67
C VAL A 448 -17.79 32.30 -1.97
N THR A 449 -16.74 31.80 -2.64
CA THR A 449 -15.95 30.66 -2.15
C THR A 449 -14.65 31.06 -1.45
N GLY A 450 -14.14 32.25 -1.75
CA GLY A 450 -12.81 32.69 -1.34
C GLY A 450 -11.67 31.94 -2.01
N GLN A 451 -11.95 31.09 -3.02
CA GLN A 451 -10.99 30.15 -3.58
C GLN A 451 -10.79 30.37 -5.09
N PRO A 452 -9.58 30.16 -5.64
CA PRO A 452 -9.33 30.25 -7.06
C PRO A 452 -9.98 29.11 -7.85
N ILE A 453 -10.13 27.92 -7.20
CA ILE A 453 -10.74 26.72 -7.78
C ILE A 453 -11.80 26.19 -6.80
N SER A 454 -12.98 25.88 -7.31
CA SER A 454 -14.10 25.32 -6.54
C SER A 454 -14.98 24.42 -7.42
N THR A 455 -16.12 24.02 -6.91
CA THR A 455 -17.25 23.44 -7.65
C THR A 455 -17.79 24.42 -8.72
N GLY A 456 -18.74 24.01 -9.55
CA GLY A 456 -19.43 24.90 -10.49
C GLY A 456 -20.11 26.06 -9.73
N ILE A 457 -20.03 27.29 -10.27
CA ILE A 457 -20.52 28.48 -9.54
C ILE A 457 -22.02 28.43 -9.31
N TYR A 458 -22.81 27.99 -10.28
CA TYR A 458 -24.26 27.99 -10.21
C TYR A 458 -24.81 27.02 -9.17
N GLU A 459 -24.32 25.80 -9.23
CA GLU A 459 -24.62 24.73 -8.26
C GLU A 459 -24.06 25.08 -6.87
N SER A 460 -22.92 25.76 -6.81
CA SER A 460 -22.36 26.24 -5.54
C SER A 460 -23.26 27.26 -4.86
N LEU A 461 -23.81 28.19 -5.61
CA LEU A 461 -24.76 29.21 -5.09
C LEU A 461 -26.05 28.55 -4.63
N GLU A 462 -26.62 27.62 -5.43
CA GLU A 462 -27.84 26.88 -5.05
C GLU A 462 -27.63 26.10 -3.73
N LEU A 463 -26.50 25.42 -3.57
CA LEU A 463 -26.18 24.67 -2.35
C LEU A 463 -25.99 25.55 -1.12
N LEU A 464 -25.41 26.74 -1.31
CA LEU A 464 -25.22 27.72 -0.25
C LEU A 464 -26.53 28.38 0.18
N GLY A 465 -27.49 28.50 -0.74
CA GLY A 465 -28.74 29.23 -0.57
C GLY A 465 -28.59 30.73 -0.82
N GLN A 466 -29.73 31.39 -1.05
CA GLN A 466 -29.77 32.79 -1.45
C GLN A 466 -29.26 33.73 -0.35
N GLU A 467 -29.70 33.53 0.90
CA GLU A 467 -29.34 34.39 2.04
C GLU A 467 -27.82 34.42 2.26
N GLU A 468 -27.18 33.26 2.39
CA GLU A 468 -25.75 33.19 2.62
C GLU A 468 -24.93 33.62 1.39
N SER A 469 -25.42 33.33 0.17
CA SER A 469 -24.77 33.81 -1.06
C SER A 469 -24.73 35.32 -1.10
N VAL A 470 -25.88 35.98 -0.87
CA VAL A 470 -26.02 37.46 -0.81
C VAL A 470 -25.12 38.03 0.28
N ALA A 471 -25.09 37.42 1.47
CA ALA A 471 -24.23 37.85 2.57
C ALA A 471 -22.74 37.83 2.20
N ARG A 472 -22.26 36.75 1.55
CA ARG A 472 -20.87 36.63 1.08
C ARG A 472 -20.52 37.64 -0.01
N TYR A 473 -21.41 37.90 -0.96
CA TYR A 473 -21.21 38.93 -1.98
C TYR A 473 -21.08 40.31 -1.33
N ARG A 474 -21.96 40.67 -0.39
CA ARG A 474 -21.90 41.94 0.33
C ARG A 474 -20.62 42.09 1.14
N SER A 475 -20.18 41.03 1.84
CA SER A 475 -18.95 41.01 2.60
C SER A 475 -17.75 41.29 1.70
N THR A 476 -17.71 40.64 0.53
CA THR A 476 -16.61 40.80 -0.44
C THR A 476 -16.59 42.22 -1.01
N LEU A 477 -17.74 42.76 -1.38
CA LEU A 477 -17.83 44.14 -1.86
C LEU A 477 -17.38 45.17 -0.80
N GLY A 478 -17.76 44.95 0.48
CA GLY A 478 -17.30 45.78 1.58
C GLY A 478 -15.76 45.79 1.69
N ARG A 479 -15.16 44.61 1.66
CA ARG A 479 -13.71 44.47 1.69
C ARG A 479 -13.01 45.17 0.51
N LEU A 480 -13.52 44.99 -0.71
CA LEU A 480 -12.96 45.62 -1.91
C LEU A 480 -13.13 47.16 -1.88
N ALA A 481 -14.22 47.69 -1.33
CA ALA A 481 -14.41 49.11 -1.17
C ALA A 481 -13.39 49.74 -0.19
N GLU A 482 -13.07 49.03 0.91
CA GLU A 482 -12.01 49.46 1.86
C GLU A 482 -10.66 49.49 1.18
N SER A 483 -10.31 48.44 0.41
CA SER A 483 -9.05 48.38 -0.35
C SER A 483 -8.95 49.48 -1.40
N TRP A 484 -10.07 49.82 -2.08
CA TRP A 484 -10.14 50.91 -3.07
C TRP A 484 -9.83 52.26 -2.46
N GLN A 485 -10.46 52.58 -1.29
CA GLN A 485 -10.24 53.87 -0.61
C GLN A 485 -8.82 54.03 -0.04
N GLY A 486 -8.15 52.95 0.33
CA GLY A 486 -6.79 52.96 0.81
C GLY A 486 -5.73 53.15 -0.29
N GLY A 487 -6.08 52.94 -1.55
CA GLY A 487 -5.20 53.09 -2.71
C GLY A 487 -5.24 54.49 -3.38
N GLU A 488 -6.21 55.34 -3.04
CA GLU A 488 -6.29 56.73 -3.50
C GLU A 488 -5.71 57.77 -2.49
N ALA A 489 -5.19 57.33 -1.35
CA ALA A 489 -4.53 58.16 -0.36
C ALA A 489 -2.99 57.93 -0.43
#